data_2e7e82d2e9da15a14368938ba60c2646
#
_entry.id   2e7e82d2e9da15a14368938ba60c2646
#
_cell.length_a   1.000
_cell.length_b   1.000
_cell.length_c   1.000
_cell.angle_alpha   90.00
_cell.angle_beta   90.00
_cell.angle_gamma   90.00
#
_symmetry.space_group_name_H-M   'P 1'
#
loop_
_entity.id
_entity.type
_entity.pdbx_description
1 polymer ?
#
loop_
_entity_poly.entity_id
_entity_poly.type
_entity_poly.pdbx_seq_one_letter_code
_entity_poly.pdbx_strand_id
1 'polypeptide(L)'
;MEKHDQRLRFEQLILPHLDAAYNLAYWLIHNDQDAQDMVQEACLRAFRFFQGFRGGDGRVWLLTIVRNTCYTWLQQHRAAESTVPFQEELHDVECDAFNPEVLHLQRIDQQRLKDALEALPVEFREVMILRELEELSYKEISTVAHVPLGTVMSRLARARKWLQRYLADETNEGERT
;
A
#
# COMPACT_ATOMS: atom_id res chain seq x y z
N MET A 1 37.35 -0.55 5.28
CA MET A 1 36.66 -0.69 6.56
C MET A 1 35.27 -0.07 6.49
N GLU A 2 35.13 1.18 6.09
CA GLU A 2 33.81 1.87 6.04
C GLU A 2 32.76 1.20 5.12
N LYS A 3 33.13 0.73 3.94
CA LYS A 3 32.18 0.05 3.01
C LYS A 3 31.67 -1.28 3.54
N HIS A 4 32.49 -2.01 4.29
CA HIS A 4 32.10 -3.29 4.86
C HIS A 4 31.13 -3.07 6.02
N ASP A 5 31.39 -2.09 6.85
CA ASP A 5 30.51 -1.70 7.97
C ASP A 5 29.16 -1.15 7.49
N GLN A 6 29.18 -0.34 6.43
CA GLN A 6 27.96 0.15 5.78
C GLN A 6 27.08 -1.00 5.26
N ARG A 7 27.70 -2.00 4.61
CA ARG A 7 26.98 -3.16 4.09
C ARG A 7 26.32 -3.96 5.22
N LEU A 8 27.06 -4.26 6.29
CA LEU A 8 26.52 -4.99 7.43
C LEU A 8 25.36 -4.25 8.09
N ARG A 9 25.46 -2.93 8.24
CA ARG A 9 24.36 -2.10 8.77
C ARG A 9 23.14 -2.13 7.86
N PHE A 10 23.34 -2.05 6.54
CA PHE A 10 22.25 -2.16 5.58
C PHE A 10 21.55 -3.53 5.67
N GLU A 11 22.33 -4.61 5.71
CA GLU A 11 21.82 -5.98 5.84
C GLU A 11 20.99 -6.13 7.13
N GLN A 12 21.43 -5.57 8.24
CA GLN A 12 20.73 -5.66 9.53
C GLN A 12 19.46 -4.79 9.60
N LEU A 13 19.47 -3.60 9.03
CA LEU A 13 18.41 -2.62 9.19
C LEU A 13 17.35 -2.65 8.08
N ILE A 14 17.70 -3.12 6.91
CA ILE A 14 16.85 -3.02 5.71
C ILE A 14 16.39 -4.38 5.23
N LEU A 15 17.27 -5.37 5.10
CA LEU A 15 16.90 -6.67 4.54
C LEU A 15 15.81 -7.44 5.34
N PRO A 16 15.65 -7.30 6.67
CA PRO A 16 14.55 -7.93 7.38
C PRO A 16 13.15 -7.46 6.94
N HIS A 17 13.06 -6.36 6.20
CA HIS A 17 11.81 -5.76 5.75
C HIS A 17 11.46 -6.03 4.27
N LEU A 18 12.16 -6.98 3.63
CA LEU A 18 11.93 -7.31 2.23
C LEU A 18 10.53 -7.88 1.98
N ASP A 19 9.97 -8.65 2.91
CA ASP A 19 8.62 -9.18 2.78
C ASP A 19 7.58 -8.06 2.76
N ALA A 20 7.71 -7.08 3.64
CA ALA A 20 6.87 -5.88 3.65
C ALA A 20 7.02 -5.08 2.35
N ALA A 21 8.23 -4.92 1.85
CA ALA A 21 8.52 -4.27 0.58
C ALA A 21 7.83 -4.97 -0.60
N TYR A 22 7.93 -6.30 -0.66
CA TYR A 22 7.28 -7.10 -1.69
C TYR A 22 5.75 -7.03 -1.60
N ASN A 23 5.18 -7.15 -0.41
CA ASN A 23 3.72 -7.03 -0.20
C ASN A 23 3.20 -5.70 -0.73
N LEU A 24 3.84 -4.60 -0.37
CA LEU A 24 3.45 -3.28 -0.86
C LEU A 24 3.56 -3.18 -2.38
N ALA A 25 4.69 -3.61 -2.96
CA ALA A 25 4.90 -3.57 -4.41
C ALA A 25 3.86 -4.43 -5.16
N TYR A 26 3.58 -5.64 -4.69
CA TYR A 26 2.60 -6.54 -5.29
C TYR A 26 1.20 -5.91 -5.33
N TRP A 27 0.75 -5.35 -4.21
CA TRP A 27 -0.57 -4.73 -4.14
C TRP A 27 -0.70 -3.41 -4.92
N LEU A 28 0.41 -2.72 -5.16
CA LEU A 28 0.40 -1.52 -6.00
C LEU A 28 0.40 -1.86 -7.51
N ILE A 29 1.09 -2.93 -7.91
CA ILE A 29 1.36 -3.26 -9.31
C ILE A 29 0.48 -4.39 -9.84
N HIS A 30 0.06 -5.35 -8.99
CA HIS A 30 -0.74 -6.54 -9.32
C HIS A 30 -0.07 -7.51 -10.32
N ASN A 31 1.23 -7.48 -10.42
CA ASN A 31 2.01 -8.43 -11.20
C ASN A 31 3.21 -8.87 -10.37
N ASP A 32 3.36 -10.18 -10.19
CA ASP A 32 4.42 -10.76 -9.37
C ASP A 32 5.83 -10.42 -9.88
N GLN A 33 6.05 -10.56 -11.18
CA GLN A 33 7.35 -10.30 -11.79
C GLN A 33 7.74 -8.83 -11.69
N ASP A 34 6.82 -7.94 -12.03
CA ASP A 34 7.04 -6.50 -11.96
C ASP A 34 7.22 -6.02 -10.51
N ALA A 35 6.48 -6.61 -9.56
CA ALA A 35 6.65 -6.31 -8.14
C ALA A 35 8.05 -6.71 -7.65
N GLN A 36 8.55 -7.89 -8.03
CA GLN A 36 9.91 -8.32 -7.70
C GLN A 36 10.95 -7.38 -8.30
N ASP A 37 10.80 -6.97 -9.56
CA ASP A 37 11.69 -6.03 -10.23
C ASP A 37 11.71 -4.66 -9.51
N MET A 38 10.56 -4.18 -9.06
CA MET A 38 10.44 -2.92 -8.32
C MET A 38 11.08 -3.00 -6.94
N VAL A 39 10.95 -4.13 -6.25
CA VAL A 39 11.64 -4.35 -4.97
C VAL A 39 13.15 -4.38 -5.15
N GLN A 40 13.65 -5.04 -6.18
CA GLN A 40 15.09 -5.04 -6.51
C GLN A 40 15.60 -3.62 -6.80
N GLU A 41 14.90 -2.88 -7.63
CA GLU A 41 15.25 -1.49 -7.95
C GLU A 41 15.22 -0.59 -6.69
N ALA A 42 14.20 -0.75 -5.85
CA ALA A 42 14.09 -0.03 -4.58
C ALA A 42 15.23 -0.37 -3.63
N CYS A 43 15.62 -1.65 -3.54
CA CYS A 43 16.76 -2.09 -2.72
C CYS A 43 18.09 -1.51 -3.22
N LEU A 44 18.31 -1.47 -4.53
CA LEU A 44 19.49 -0.85 -5.12
C LEU A 44 19.54 0.66 -4.81
N ARG A 45 18.42 1.35 -4.90
CA ARG A 45 18.29 2.76 -4.51
C ARG A 45 18.55 2.95 -3.02
N ALA A 46 17.92 2.11 -2.18
CA ALA A 46 18.12 2.13 -0.75
C ALA A 46 19.60 1.95 -0.39
N PHE A 47 20.28 0.98 -0.97
CA PHE A 47 21.71 0.76 -0.72
C PHE A 47 22.57 1.94 -1.16
N ARG A 48 22.28 2.51 -2.34
CA ARG A 48 23.01 3.69 -2.87
C ARG A 48 22.86 4.91 -1.95
N PHE A 49 21.69 5.12 -1.38
CA PHE A 49 21.38 6.26 -0.54
C PHE A 49 21.53 5.99 0.97
N PHE A 50 21.95 4.80 1.34
CA PHE A 50 22.03 4.38 2.74
C PHE A 50 22.96 5.24 3.60
N GLN A 51 23.99 5.86 3.01
CA GLN A 51 24.83 6.82 3.73
C GLN A 51 24.06 8.04 4.24
N GLY A 52 22.96 8.40 3.57
CA GLY A 52 22.06 9.46 4.01
C GLY A 52 21.02 9.02 5.05
N PHE A 53 20.92 7.73 5.33
CA PHE A 53 20.03 7.23 6.38
C PHE A 53 20.57 7.57 7.75
N ARG A 54 19.95 8.54 8.41
CA ARG A 54 20.39 9.09 9.69
C ARG A 54 19.85 8.36 10.92
N GLY A 55 19.38 7.14 10.74
CA GLY A 55 18.68 6.39 11.78
C GLY A 55 17.16 6.57 11.70
N GLY A 56 16.44 5.92 12.61
CA GLY A 56 14.99 5.83 12.59
C GLY A 56 14.52 4.45 12.16
N ASP A 57 13.25 4.35 11.76
CA ASP A 57 12.66 3.09 11.34
C ASP A 57 13.08 2.73 9.91
N GLY A 58 13.96 1.71 9.79
CA GLY A 58 14.43 1.21 8.49
C GLY A 58 13.32 0.66 7.61
N ARG A 59 12.25 0.11 8.21
CA ARG A 59 11.07 -0.38 7.52
C ARG A 59 10.31 0.76 6.84
N VAL A 60 9.98 1.81 7.58
CA VAL A 60 9.29 3.00 7.04
C VAL A 60 10.12 3.65 5.93
N TRP A 61 11.42 3.74 6.12
CA TRP A 61 12.33 4.30 5.13
C TRP A 61 12.37 3.45 3.84
N LEU A 62 12.49 2.12 3.96
CA LEU A 62 12.46 1.21 2.80
C LEU A 62 11.11 1.28 2.08
N LEU A 63 9.99 1.20 2.80
CA LEU A 63 8.65 1.26 2.22
C LEU A 63 8.40 2.57 1.48
N THR A 64 8.95 3.68 1.95
CA THR A 64 8.92 4.97 1.24
C THR A 64 9.60 4.87 -0.13
N ILE A 65 10.77 4.25 -0.19
CA ILE A 65 11.52 4.06 -1.45
C ILE A 65 10.77 3.10 -2.39
N VAL A 66 10.25 2.00 -1.88
CA VAL A 66 9.44 1.02 -2.64
C VAL A 66 8.21 1.69 -3.23
N ARG A 67 7.46 2.41 -2.40
CA ARG A 67 6.29 3.17 -2.82
C ARG A 67 6.61 4.12 -3.97
N ASN A 68 7.65 4.93 -3.82
CA ASN A 68 8.05 5.89 -4.85
C ASN A 68 8.50 5.21 -6.15
N THR A 69 9.20 4.09 -6.04
CA THR A 69 9.62 3.28 -7.19
C THR A 69 8.42 2.71 -7.93
N CYS A 70 7.45 2.15 -7.21
CA CYS A 70 6.22 1.62 -7.80
C CYS A 70 5.36 2.71 -8.47
N TYR A 71 5.21 3.87 -7.84
CA TYR A 71 4.44 4.98 -8.45
C TYR A 71 5.09 5.52 -9.71
N THR A 72 6.41 5.61 -9.77
CA THR A 72 7.12 5.98 -10.99
C THR A 72 6.85 4.97 -12.11
N TRP A 73 6.91 3.67 -11.78
CA TRP A 73 6.60 2.60 -12.72
C TRP A 73 5.15 2.68 -13.20
N LEU A 74 4.18 2.88 -12.29
CA LEU A 74 2.76 3.03 -12.63
C LEU A 74 2.51 4.22 -13.56
N GLN A 75 3.15 5.36 -13.32
CA GLN A 75 3.02 6.54 -14.19
C GLN A 75 3.51 6.25 -15.61
N GLN A 76 4.63 5.53 -15.75
CA GLN A 76 5.19 5.17 -17.04
C GLN A 76 4.32 4.16 -17.81
N HIS A 77 3.65 3.24 -17.11
CA HIS A 77 2.83 2.17 -17.72
C HIS A 77 1.37 2.57 -17.91
N ARG A 78 0.81 3.48 -17.10
CA ARG A 78 -0.53 4.03 -17.31
C ARG A 78 -0.66 4.90 -18.56
N ALA A 79 0.42 5.46 -19.05
CA ALA A 79 0.41 6.19 -20.34
C ALA A 79 0.13 5.27 -21.53
N ALA A 80 0.24 3.94 -21.36
CA ALA A 80 -0.04 2.93 -22.37
C ALA A 80 -1.46 2.35 -22.30
N GLU A 81 -2.16 2.51 -21.17
CA GLU A 81 -3.53 2.03 -20.98
C GLU A 81 -4.48 3.22 -20.77
N SER A 82 -5.44 3.35 -21.68
CA SER A 82 -6.49 4.37 -21.62
C SER A 82 -7.36 4.15 -20.40
N THR A 83 -7.11 4.85 -19.32
CA THR A 83 -7.85 4.75 -18.06
C THR A 83 -9.20 5.43 -18.17
N VAL A 84 -10.25 4.68 -17.89
CA VAL A 84 -11.57 5.23 -17.56
C VAL A 84 -11.42 6.14 -16.34
N PRO A 85 -11.83 7.41 -16.39
CA PRO A 85 -11.74 8.29 -15.23
C PRO A 85 -12.60 7.72 -14.10
N PHE A 86 -11.99 7.48 -12.95
CA PHE A 86 -12.74 7.22 -11.73
C PHE A 86 -13.51 8.49 -11.39
N GLN A 87 -14.83 8.46 -11.50
CA GLN A 87 -15.68 9.53 -11.04
C GLN A 87 -15.63 9.57 -9.51
N GLU A 88 -15.05 10.63 -9.02
CA GLU A 88 -14.97 10.96 -7.59
C GLU A 88 -16.34 11.46 -7.08
N GLU A 89 -17.35 10.60 -7.15
CA GLU A 89 -18.65 10.81 -6.48
C GLU A 89 -18.58 10.36 -5.03
N LEU A 90 -17.68 10.94 -4.28
CA LEU A 90 -17.66 10.81 -2.84
C LEU A 90 -17.78 12.21 -2.22
N HIS A 91 -18.99 12.75 -2.27
CA HIS A 91 -19.41 13.87 -1.46
C HIS A 91 -19.20 13.55 0.01
N ASP A 92 -18.63 14.52 0.72
CA ASP A 92 -18.51 14.68 2.17
C ASP A 92 -19.06 13.52 3.00
N VAL A 93 -18.17 12.62 3.39
CA VAL A 93 -18.47 11.69 4.46
C VAL A 93 -17.90 12.31 5.72
N GLU A 94 -18.80 12.83 6.56
CA GLU A 94 -18.49 13.12 7.95
C GLU A 94 -17.72 11.95 8.55
N CYS A 95 -16.62 12.27 9.21
CA CYS A 95 -15.79 11.32 9.93
C CYS A 95 -16.58 10.79 11.13
N ASP A 96 -17.53 9.88 10.89
CA ASP A 96 -18.10 9.11 11.97
C ASP A 96 -17.03 8.16 12.50
N ALA A 97 -16.89 8.20 13.81
CA ALA A 97 -15.90 7.49 14.57
C ALA A 97 -15.76 6.04 14.08
N PHE A 98 -14.56 5.72 13.70
CA PHE A 98 -14.11 4.39 13.32
C PHE A 98 -14.62 3.32 14.30
N ASN A 99 -15.52 2.45 13.84
CA ASN A 99 -15.88 1.24 14.54
C ASN A 99 -15.10 0.06 13.95
N PRO A 100 -14.06 -0.47 14.63
CA PRO A 100 -13.28 -1.61 14.17
C PRO A 100 -14.07 -2.92 14.09
N GLU A 101 -15.26 -2.99 14.67
CA GLU A 101 -16.10 -4.20 14.70
C GLU A 101 -16.73 -4.56 13.34
N VAL A 102 -16.65 -3.68 12.33
CA VAL A 102 -17.34 -3.89 11.04
C VAL A 102 -16.55 -4.74 10.05
N LEU A 103 -15.28 -4.98 10.29
CA LEU A 103 -14.48 -5.91 9.48
C LEU A 103 -14.44 -7.29 10.11
N HIS A 104 -15.60 -7.95 10.27
CA HIS A 104 -15.64 -9.39 10.43
C HIS A 104 -15.28 -10.09 9.10
N LEU A 105 -14.03 -9.90 8.67
CA LEU A 105 -13.45 -10.53 7.47
C LEU A 105 -13.31 -12.06 7.59
N GLN A 106 -13.70 -12.65 8.73
CA GLN A 106 -13.55 -14.09 8.99
C GLN A 106 -14.47 -14.99 8.17
N ARG A 107 -15.37 -14.45 7.35
CA ARG A 107 -16.27 -15.23 6.48
C ARG A 107 -16.22 -14.83 5.01
N ILE A 108 -15.35 -13.90 4.63
CA ILE A 108 -15.21 -13.47 3.26
C ILE A 108 -14.22 -14.41 2.57
N ASP A 109 -14.61 -14.94 1.42
CA ASP A 109 -13.71 -15.67 0.56
C ASP A 109 -12.47 -14.81 0.25
N GLN A 110 -11.28 -15.38 0.46
CA GLN A 110 -10.01 -14.68 0.23
C GLN A 110 -9.91 -14.13 -1.20
N GLN A 111 -10.45 -14.83 -2.17
CA GLN A 111 -10.46 -14.37 -3.56
C GLN A 111 -11.32 -13.12 -3.72
N ARG A 112 -12.50 -13.08 -3.12
CA ARG A 112 -13.39 -11.90 -3.18
C ARG A 112 -12.75 -10.66 -2.53
N LEU A 113 -12.08 -10.85 -1.40
CA LEU A 113 -11.35 -9.76 -0.76
C LEU A 113 -10.21 -9.26 -1.64
N LYS A 114 -9.49 -10.16 -2.28
CA LYS A 114 -8.43 -9.82 -3.23
C LYS A 114 -8.99 -9.00 -4.39
N ASP A 115 -10.06 -9.46 -5.02
CA ASP A 115 -10.71 -8.77 -6.14
C ASP A 115 -11.21 -7.38 -5.73
N ALA A 116 -11.78 -7.26 -4.53
CA ALA A 116 -12.21 -5.98 -3.98
C ALA A 116 -11.04 -5.01 -3.75
N LEU A 117 -9.94 -5.48 -3.20
CA LEU A 117 -8.73 -4.67 -3.02
C LEU A 117 -8.11 -4.25 -4.36
N GLU A 118 -8.11 -5.14 -5.35
CA GLU A 118 -7.62 -4.84 -6.70
C GLU A 118 -8.48 -3.77 -7.41
N ALA A 119 -9.78 -3.75 -7.14
CA ALA A 119 -10.70 -2.76 -7.70
C ALA A 119 -10.61 -1.38 -7.02
N LEU A 120 -10.01 -1.29 -5.82
CA LEU A 120 -9.75 0.01 -5.17
C LEU A 120 -8.79 0.87 -6.00
N PRO A 121 -9.01 2.20 -6.06
CA PRO A 121 -7.98 3.12 -6.55
C PRO A 121 -6.67 2.95 -5.79
N VAL A 122 -5.55 3.13 -6.47
CA VAL A 122 -4.22 2.84 -5.91
C VAL A 122 -3.94 3.60 -4.61
N GLU A 123 -4.38 4.85 -4.50
CA GLU A 123 -4.18 5.68 -3.31
C GLU A 123 -4.95 5.17 -2.08
N PHE A 124 -6.11 4.57 -2.28
CA PHE A 124 -6.89 3.94 -1.20
C PHE A 124 -6.34 2.57 -0.84
N ARG A 125 -5.98 1.79 -1.84
CA ARG A 125 -5.35 0.48 -1.64
C ARG A 125 -4.02 0.60 -0.89
N GLU A 126 -3.19 1.58 -1.25
CA GLU A 126 -1.92 1.88 -0.57
C GLU A 126 -2.08 2.02 0.95
N VAL A 127 -2.96 2.90 1.39
CA VAL A 127 -3.15 3.14 2.82
C VAL A 127 -3.77 1.94 3.54
N MET A 128 -4.62 1.16 2.86
CA MET A 128 -5.18 -0.07 3.41
C MET A 128 -4.10 -1.13 3.63
N ILE A 129 -3.25 -1.36 2.65
CA ILE A 129 -2.15 -2.33 2.75
C ILE A 129 -1.16 -1.92 3.85
N LEU A 130 -0.76 -0.66 3.88
CA LEU A 130 0.14 -0.16 4.91
C LEU A 130 -0.44 -0.26 6.32
N ARG A 131 -1.77 -0.11 6.47
CA ARG A 131 -2.43 -0.21 7.76
C ARG A 131 -2.72 -1.65 8.17
N GLU A 132 -3.37 -2.43 7.31
CA GLU A 132 -3.95 -3.72 7.67
C GLU A 132 -2.95 -4.89 7.53
N LEU A 133 -2.05 -4.85 6.55
CA LEU A 133 -1.03 -5.88 6.38
C LEU A 133 0.28 -5.53 7.07
N GLU A 134 0.70 -4.27 6.97
CA GLU A 134 1.99 -3.84 7.51
C GLU A 134 1.87 -3.20 8.90
N GLU A 135 0.67 -3.05 9.42
CA GLU A 135 0.37 -2.56 10.77
C GLU A 135 1.05 -1.21 11.11
N LEU A 136 1.27 -0.37 10.10
CA LEU A 136 1.86 0.95 10.32
C LEU A 136 0.89 1.87 11.05
N SER A 137 1.44 2.75 11.88
CA SER A 137 0.67 3.86 12.46
C SER A 137 0.25 4.87 11.38
N TYR A 138 -0.75 5.66 11.63
CA TYR A 138 -1.19 6.71 10.69
C TYR A 138 -0.08 7.71 10.38
N LYS A 139 0.78 8.01 11.36
CA LYS A 139 1.93 8.88 11.18
C LYS A 139 2.98 8.26 10.24
N GLU A 140 3.25 6.97 10.39
CA GLU A 140 4.16 6.23 9.52
C GLU A 140 3.61 6.13 8.09
N ILE A 141 2.30 5.87 7.94
CA ILE A 141 1.61 5.88 6.65
C ILE A 141 1.71 7.27 5.99
N SER A 142 1.50 8.34 6.75
CA SER A 142 1.67 9.72 6.28
C SER A 142 3.07 9.94 5.72
N THR A 143 4.09 9.41 6.37
CA THR A 143 5.48 9.48 5.91
C THR A 143 5.69 8.68 4.62
N VAL A 144 5.23 7.44 4.56
CA VAL A 144 5.40 6.57 3.38
C VAL A 144 4.65 7.11 2.16
N ALA A 145 3.39 7.49 2.35
CA ALA A 145 2.51 7.95 1.28
C ALA A 145 2.71 9.42 0.87
N HIS A 146 3.52 10.17 1.60
CA HIS A 146 3.75 11.63 1.40
C HIS A 146 2.46 12.46 1.40
N VAL A 147 1.55 12.15 2.31
CA VAL A 147 0.28 12.88 2.47
C VAL A 147 0.08 13.31 3.92
N PRO A 148 -0.69 14.38 4.18
CA PRO A 148 -1.03 14.77 5.54
C PRO A 148 -1.75 13.67 6.33
N LEU A 149 -1.63 13.69 7.64
CA LEU A 149 -2.28 12.71 8.53
C LEU A 149 -3.80 12.66 8.32
N GLY A 150 -4.44 13.82 8.17
CA GLY A 150 -5.87 13.91 7.86
C GLY A 150 -6.25 13.22 6.55
N THR A 151 -5.40 13.28 5.54
CA THR A 151 -5.59 12.56 4.27
C THR A 151 -5.47 11.04 4.45
N VAL A 152 -4.55 10.56 5.27
CA VAL A 152 -4.47 9.13 5.62
C VAL A 152 -5.78 8.66 6.26
N MET A 153 -6.28 9.41 7.23
CA MET A 153 -7.53 9.09 7.93
C MET A 153 -8.73 9.07 6.99
N SER A 154 -8.87 10.07 6.12
CA SER A 154 -9.98 10.15 5.16
C SER A 154 -9.89 9.06 4.09
N ARG A 155 -8.70 8.75 3.58
CA ARG A 155 -8.50 7.66 2.63
C ARG A 155 -8.83 6.30 3.23
N LEU A 156 -8.42 6.02 4.46
CA LEU A 156 -8.76 4.78 5.16
C LEU A 156 -10.27 4.65 5.37
N ALA A 157 -10.94 5.72 5.82
CA ALA A 157 -12.39 5.71 6.01
C ALA A 157 -13.14 5.43 4.70
N ARG A 158 -12.77 6.10 3.62
CA ARG A 158 -13.37 5.90 2.29
C ARG A 158 -13.08 4.51 1.73
N ALA A 159 -11.86 4.01 1.87
CA ALA A 159 -11.47 2.68 1.43
C ALA A 159 -12.30 1.60 2.13
N ARG A 160 -12.45 1.69 3.45
CA ARG A 160 -13.25 0.74 4.23
C ARG A 160 -14.73 0.77 3.83
N LYS A 161 -15.30 1.96 3.64
CA LYS A 161 -16.69 2.12 3.21
C LYS A 161 -16.92 1.55 1.81
N TRP A 162 -15.98 1.76 0.90
CA TRP A 162 -16.04 1.21 -0.43
C TRP A 162 -15.97 -0.31 -0.41
N LEU A 163 -15.05 -0.91 0.35
CA LEU A 163 -14.92 -2.36 0.50
C LEU A 163 -16.20 -2.99 1.06
N GLN A 164 -16.80 -2.37 2.07
CA GLN A 164 -18.06 -2.84 2.65
C GLN A 164 -19.17 -2.90 1.61
N ARG A 165 -19.32 -1.87 0.77
CA ARG A 165 -20.31 -1.83 -0.30
C ARG A 165 -20.03 -2.88 -1.35
N TYR A 166 -18.80 -2.94 -1.84
CA TYR A 166 -18.39 -3.91 -2.87
C TYR A 166 -18.68 -5.35 -2.45
N LEU A 167 -18.35 -5.70 -1.20
CA LEU A 167 -18.56 -7.04 -0.67
C LEU A 167 -20.05 -7.34 -0.36
N ALA A 168 -20.84 -6.33 -0.03
CA ALA A 168 -22.27 -6.47 0.22
C ALA A 168 -23.09 -6.63 -1.07
N ASP A 169 -22.78 -5.88 -2.12
CA ASP A 169 -23.49 -5.91 -3.39
C ASP A 169 -23.36 -7.28 -4.08
N GLU A 170 -22.19 -7.89 -4.06
CA GLU A 170 -21.98 -9.22 -4.63
C GLU A 170 -22.67 -10.35 -3.84
N THR A 171 -22.98 -10.14 -2.55
CA THR A 171 -23.73 -11.14 -1.77
C THR A 171 -25.19 -11.21 -2.24
N ASN A 172 -25.75 -10.08 -2.68
CA ASN A 172 -27.11 -10.03 -3.22
C ASN A 172 -27.27 -10.63 -4.62
N GLU A 173 -26.21 -10.66 -5.42
CA GLU A 173 -26.27 -11.29 -6.76
C GLU A 173 -26.17 -12.82 -6.69
N GLY A 174 -25.49 -13.36 -5.68
CA GLY A 174 -25.38 -14.82 -5.46
C GLY A 174 -26.66 -15.49 -4.94
N GLU A 175 -27.59 -14.74 -4.34
CA GLU A 175 -28.87 -15.27 -3.84
C GLU A 175 -30.02 -15.20 -4.86
N ARG A 176 -29.77 -14.65 -6.05
CA ARG A 176 -30.78 -14.53 -7.14
C ARG A 176 -30.67 -15.58 -8.25
N THR A 177 -29.85 -16.62 -8.08
CA THR A 177 -29.76 -17.77 -9.01
C THR A 177 -30.32 -19.04 -8.33
#